data_e6e47311c5a381c87c58483d2575c87d
#
_entry.id   e6e47311c5a381c87c58483d2575c87d
#
_cell.length_a   1.000
_cell.length_b   1.000
_cell.length_c   1.000
_cell.angle_alpha   90.00
_cell.angle_beta   90.00
_cell.angle_gamma   90.00
#
_symmetry.space_group_name_H-M   'P 1'
#
loop_
_entity.id
_entity.type
_entity.pdbx_description
1 polymer ?
#
loop_
_entity_poly.entity_id
_entity_poly.type
_entity_poly.pdbx_seq_one_letter_code
_entity_poly.pdbx_strand_id
1 'polypeptide(L)'
;MKGSELVDTILTKKMIEEAKRKTEEYAVEGFLAGQGPKNPKFMLIGEAPGEVEAMETGVPFSGRAGKELMRFFDLLEVTREDVYITSPFRSRPYKIKEKLDRKTGELTSRKYNRAPNKKELLAHAPLIDYEIDQIQPTFILTMGNIGLQRLLGKDKKVGQVHGELIISPILKLKNNGLDGYEWTEKEYAIFPTFHPASIFYNRQLNEKIQADLLLFKKLIQSKNER
;
A
#
# COMPACT_ATOMS: atom_id res chain seq x y z
N MET A 1 8.25 29.95 5.06
CA MET A 1 7.72 28.66 5.52
C MET A 1 6.37 28.47 4.86
N LYS A 2 6.29 27.66 3.77
CA LYS A 2 5.00 27.31 3.15
C LYS A 2 4.41 26.21 4.03
N GLY A 3 3.20 26.49 4.58
CA GLY A 3 2.45 25.51 5.35
C GLY A 3 2.23 24.27 4.49
N SER A 4 2.52 23.09 5.03
CA SER A 4 2.13 21.82 4.46
C SER A 4 0.61 21.82 4.40
N GLU A 5 0.03 21.94 3.20
CA GLU A 5 -1.36 21.59 3.00
C GLU A 5 -1.53 20.16 3.51
N LEU A 6 -2.36 20.02 4.52
CA LEU A 6 -2.79 18.73 5.05
C LEU A 6 -3.37 17.96 3.87
N VAL A 7 -2.70 16.90 3.46
CA VAL A 7 -3.21 16.00 2.44
C VAL A 7 -4.52 15.44 2.98
N ASP A 8 -5.62 15.79 2.34
CA ASP A 8 -6.96 15.42 2.80
C ASP A 8 -7.13 13.91 2.76
N THR A 9 -7.20 13.32 3.95
CA THR A 9 -7.64 11.94 4.06
C THR A 9 -9.17 11.89 4.14
N ILE A 10 -9.77 10.88 3.51
CA ILE A 10 -11.21 10.61 3.63
C ILE A 10 -11.57 9.87 4.93
N LEU A 11 -10.56 9.38 5.67
CA LEU A 11 -10.78 8.67 6.93
C LEU A 11 -11.21 9.63 8.03
N THR A 12 -12.21 9.24 8.82
CA THR A 12 -12.63 10.03 9.98
C THR A 12 -11.64 9.89 11.13
N LYS A 13 -11.57 10.89 12.01
CA LYS A 13 -10.75 10.84 13.23
C LYS A 13 -11.07 9.61 14.07
N LYS A 14 -12.35 9.27 14.23
CA LYS A 14 -12.80 8.08 14.97
C LYS A 14 -12.22 6.79 14.38
N MET A 15 -12.23 6.62 13.06
CA MET A 15 -11.66 5.43 12.40
C MET A 15 -10.17 5.31 12.64
N ILE A 16 -9.45 6.43 12.56
CA ILE A 16 -7.99 6.49 12.80
C ILE A 16 -7.67 6.12 14.26
N GLU A 17 -8.37 6.69 15.21
CA GLU A 17 -8.17 6.41 16.64
C GLU A 17 -8.47 4.96 16.99
N GLU A 18 -9.56 4.40 16.45
CA GLU A 18 -9.92 3.00 16.64
C GLU A 18 -8.87 2.05 16.06
N ALA A 19 -8.35 2.31 14.86
CA ALA A 19 -7.31 1.52 14.24
C ALA A 19 -6.01 1.57 15.05
N LYS A 20 -5.60 2.74 15.53
CA LYS A 20 -4.43 2.91 16.41
C LYS A 20 -4.60 2.11 17.70
N ARG A 21 -5.75 2.21 18.36
CA ARG A 21 -6.06 1.47 19.59
C ARG A 21 -5.97 -0.04 19.38
N LYS A 22 -6.48 -0.58 18.26
CA LYS A 22 -6.42 -2.01 17.94
C LYS A 22 -4.99 -2.55 17.73
N THR A 23 -4.01 -1.69 17.54
CA THR A 23 -2.62 -2.06 17.30
C THR A 23 -1.65 -1.52 18.36
N GLU A 24 -2.15 -0.94 19.43
CA GLU A 24 -1.33 -0.28 20.48
C GLU A 24 -0.32 -1.22 21.12
N GLU A 25 -0.70 -2.50 21.33
CA GLU A 25 0.17 -3.53 21.94
C GLU A 25 1.11 -4.21 20.92
N TYR A 26 1.04 -3.85 19.63
CA TYR A 26 1.85 -4.50 18.61
C TYR A 26 3.20 -3.78 18.41
N ALA A 27 4.20 -4.51 17.91
CA ALA A 27 5.48 -3.93 17.53
C ALA A 27 5.35 -3.12 16.22
N VAL A 28 4.70 -1.97 16.34
CA VAL A 28 4.41 -1.04 15.24
C VAL A 28 4.67 0.40 15.66
N GLU A 29 4.88 1.30 14.70
CA GLU A 29 5.07 2.72 14.97
C GLU A 29 4.52 3.60 13.84
N GLY A 30 4.18 4.84 14.17
CA GLY A 30 3.56 5.79 13.27
C GLY A 30 2.16 5.36 12.80
N PHE A 31 1.53 6.21 12.03
CA PHE A 31 0.25 5.92 11.36
C PHE A 31 0.11 6.82 10.13
N LEU A 32 -0.13 6.22 8.98
CA LEU A 32 -0.37 6.93 7.72
C LEU A 32 -1.79 6.65 7.20
N ALA A 33 -2.56 7.71 7.00
CA ALA A 33 -3.81 7.60 6.25
C ALA A 33 -3.54 7.46 4.76
N GLY A 34 -4.51 6.95 4.02
CA GLY A 34 -4.51 7.03 2.57
C GLY A 34 -4.62 8.49 2.12
N GLN A 35 -3.99 8.84 1.01
CA GLN A 35 -3.85 10.21 0.51
C GLN A 35 -4.08 10.26 -0.99
N GLY A 36 -4.77 11.30 -1.45
CA GLY A 36 -5.02 11.54 -2.87
C GLY A 36 -6.41 12.15 -3.13
N PRO A 37 -6.74 12.38 -4.41
CA PRO A 37 -8.02 12.95 -4.78
C PRO A 37 -9.17 11.97 -4.55
N LYS A 38 -10.40 12.47 -4.41
CA LYS A 38 -11.61 11.65 -4.31
C LYS A 38 -11.97 10.94 -5.62
N ASN A 39 -11.56 11.51 -6.75
CA ASN A 39 -11.77 10.95 -8.09
C ASN A 39 -10.40 10.69 -8.77
N PRO A 40 -9.64 9.69 -8.31
CA PRO A 40 -8.33 9.41 -8.86
C PRO A 40 -8.42 8.72 -10.24
N LYS A 41 -7.38 8.86 -11.05
CA LYS A 41 -7.21 8.03 -12.25
C LYS A 41 -7.17 6.54 -11.90
N PHE A 42 -6.54 6.21 -10.77
CA PHE A 42 -6.54 4.88 -10.16
C PHE A 42 -6.21 4.95 -8.66
N MET A 43 -6.53 3.88 -7.93
CA MET A 43 -6.10 3.69 -6.55
C MET A 43 -4.85 2.81 -6.54
N LEU A 44 -3.78 3.26 -5.85
CA LEU A 44 -2.57 2.49 -5.63
C LEU A 44 -2.59 1.90 -4.22
N ILE A 45 -2.44 0.59 -4.13
CA ILE A 45 -2.38 -0.14 -2.85
C ILE A 45 -0.99 -0.75 -2.69
N GLY A 46 -0.21 -0.20 -1.75
CA GLY A 46 1.10 -0.71 -1.36
C GLY A 46 1.02 -1.84 -0.33
N GLU A 47 2.02 -1.94 0.54
CA GLU A 47 2.09 -2.98 1.59
C GLU A 47 1.86 -2.40 2.99
N ALA A 48 2.81 -1.63 3.50
CA ALA A 48 2.78 -0.92 4.77
C ALA A 48 3.83 0.20 4.76
N PRO A 49 3.71 1.23 5.62
CA PRO A 49 4.71 2.29 5.73
C PRO A 49 6.09 1.77 6.12
N GLY A 50 7.13 2.38 5.56
CA GLY A 50 8.50 2.24 6.03
C GLY A 50 8.84 3.22 7.15
N GLU A 51 10.13 3.28 7.50
CA GLU A 51 10.62 4.14 8.60
C GLU A 51 10.45 5.62 8.30
N VAL A 52 10.87 6.06 7.11
CA VAL A 52 10.81 7.46 6.69
C VAL A 52 9.37 7.94 6.65
N GLU A 53 8.49 7.13 6.06
CA GLU A 53 7.07 7.46 5.95
C GLU A 53 6.41 7.56 7.33
N ALA A 54 6.69 6.60 8.22
CA ALA A 54 6.04 6.52 9.52
C ALA A 54 6.54 7.54 10.54
N MET A 55 7.84 7.88 10.50
CA MET A 55 8.50 8.63 11.56
C MET A 55 8.91 10.05 11.16
N GLU A 56 9.07 10.33 9.85
CA GLU A 56 9.61 11.61 9.39
C GLU A 56 8.60 12.43 8.58
N THR A 57 7.96 11.81 7.57
CA THR A 57 7.23 12.58 6.57
C THR A 57 5.71 12.52 6.71
N GLY A 58 5.15 11.42 7.19
CA GLY A 58 3.71 11.19 7.19
C GLY A 58 3.11 11.02 5.77
N VAL A 59 3.95 10.86 4.74
CA VAL A 59 3.53 10.77 3.34
C VAL A 59 3.83 9.37 2.79
N PRO A 60 2.83 8.64 2.25
CA PRO A 60 3.04 7.33 1.65
C PRO A 60 4.08 7.38 0.52
N PHE A 61 4.96 6.38 0.46
CA PHE A 61 6.01 6.31 -0.55
C PHE A 61 6.88 7.59 -0.64
N SER A 62 7.32 8.11 0.49
CA SER A 62 8.27 9.23 0.55
C SER A 62 9.71 8.78 0.79
N GLY A 63 9.92 7.53 1.20
CA GLY A 63 11.23 6.95 1.40
C GLY A 63 11.92 6.48 0.10
N ARG A 64 12.88 5.58 0.22
CA ARG A 64 13.68 5.08 -0.90
C ARG A 64 12.83 4.42 -2.00
N ALA A 65 11.82 3.62 -1.62
CA ALA A 65 10.89 3.02 -2.58
C ALA A 65 10.03 4.07 -3.29
N GLY A 66 9.74 5.17 -2.63
CA GLY A 66 8.98 6.28 -3.18
C GLY A 66 9.72 7.01 -4.31
N LYS A 67 11.04 7.10 -4.26
CA LYS A 67 11.83 7.66 -5.38
C LYS A 67 11.66 6.82 -6.64
N GLU A 68 11.62 5.51 -6.53
CA GLU A 68 11.36 4.63 -7.67
C GLU A 68 9.90 4.74 -8.12
N LEU A 69 8.94 4.87 -7.18
CA LEU A 69 7.54 5.10 -7.54
C LEU A 69 7.35 6.39 -8.34
N MET A 70 8.08 7.47 -8.04
CA MET A 70 7.99 8.70 -8.83
C MET A 70 8.46 8.49 -10.27
N ARG A 71 9.53 7.72 -10.50
CA ARG A 71 9.95 7.33 -11.86
C ARG A 71 8.89 6.51 -12.58
N PHE A 72 8.17 5.66 -11.85
CA PHE A 72 7.05 4.89 -12.40
C PHE A 72 5.85 5.78 -12.72
N PHE A 73 5.61 6.82 -11.94
CA PHE A 73 4.59 7.82 -12.23
C PHE A 73 4.94 8.64 -13.48
N ASP A 74 6.21 9.00 -13.67
CA ASP A 74 6.68 9.64 -14.90
C ASP A 74 6.38 8.75 -16.13
N LEU A 75 6.63 7.43 -16.03
CA LEU A 75 6.33 6.48 -17.10
C LEU A 75 4.82 6.38 -17.39
N LEU A 76 3.99 6.44 -16.34
CA LEU A 76 2.52 6.45 -16.45
C LEU A 76 1.95 7.80 -16.89
N GLU A 77 2.75 8.87 -16.94
CA GLU A 77 2.29 10.25 -17.17
C GLU A 77 1.23 10.70 -16.14
N VAL A 78 1.49 10.41 -14.88
CA VAL A 78 0.65 10.81 -13.75
C VAL A 78 1.48 11.47 -12.66
N THR A 79 0.80 12.24 -11.81
CA THR A 79 1.38 12.81 -10.59
C THR A 79 0.74 12.20 -9.34
N ARG A 80 1.20 12.59 -8.16
CA ARG A 80 0.55 12.18 -6.91
C ARG A 80 -0.88 12.68 -6.78
N GLU A 81 -1.17 13.83 -7.39
CA GLU A 81 -2.50 14.46 -7.38
C GLU A 81 -3.53 13.70 -8.26
N ASP A 82 -3.05 12.83 -9.15
CA ASP A 82 -3.88 11.97 -9.99
C ASP A 82 -4.25 10.63 -9.31
N VAL A 83 -3.57 10.25 -8.21
CA VAL A 83 -3.58 8.88 -7.67
C VAL A 83 -3.96 8.88 -6.20
N TYR A 84 -4.91 8.03 -5.81
CA TYR A 84 -5.15 7.78 -4.39
C TYR A 84 -4.21 6.66 -3.91
N ILE A 85 -3.31 6.99 -2.99
CA ILE A 85 -2.25 6.08 -2.51
C ILE A 85 -2.60 5.60 -1.11
N THR A 86 -2.65 4.30 -0.94
CA THR A 86 -3.00 3.67 0.33
C THR A 86 -2.27 2.34 0.56
N SER A 87 -2.52 1.68 1.68
CA SER A 87 -1.94 0.39 2.04
C SER A 87 -2.89 -0.41 2.96
N PRO A 88 -2.83 -1.74 3.01
CA PRO A 88 -3.64 -2.55 3.90
C PRO A 88 -3.32 -2.35 5.38
N PHE A 89 -2.09 -1.98 5.70
CA PHE A 89 -1.65 -1.68 7.05
C PHE A 89 -1.06 -0.27 7.13
N ARG A 90 -1.47 0.52 8.12
CA ARG A 90 -1.21 1.96 8.19
C ARG A 90 -0.04 2.37 9.07
N SER A 91 0.51 1.44 9.83
CA SER A 91 1.66 1.67 10.71
C SER A 91 2.87 0.90 10.21
N ARG A 92 4.06 1.32 10.59
CA ARG A 92 5.30 0.60 10.29
C ARG A 92 5.41 -0.63 11.19
N PRO A 93 5.29 -1.86 10.68
CA PRO A 93 5.58 -3.04 11.48
C PRO A 93 7.09 -3.26 11.51
N TYR A 94 7.66 -3.46 12.71
CA TYR A 94 9.08 -3.64 12.87
C TYR A 94 9.43 -4.88 13.69
N LYS A 95 10.67 -5.31 13.57
CA LYS A 95 11.33 -6.27 14.46
C LYS A 95 12.65 -5.70 14.95
N ILE A 96 12.98 -5.97 16.19
CA ILE A 96 14.26 -5.60 16.79
C ILE A 96 15.28 -6.68 16.46
N LYS A 97 16.46 -6.26 16.01
CA LYS A 97 17.63 -7.13 15.89
C LYS A 97 18.79 -6.50 16.63
N GLU A 98 19.47 -7.30 17.42
CA GLU A 98 20.73 -6.94 18.04
C GLU A 98 21.87 -7.23 17.07
N LYS A 99 22.82 -6.34 17.00
CA LYS A 99 24.03 -6.46 16.19
C LYS A 99 25.22 -6.08 17.03
N LEU A 100 26.18 -6.98 17.14
CA LEU A 100 27.47 -6.71 17.75
C LEU A 100 28.29 -5.85 16.79
N ASP A 101 28.70 -4.66 17.23
CA ASP A 101 29.69 -3.88 16.50
C ASP A 101 31.03 -4.57 16.63
N ARG A 102 31.57 -5.04 15.51
CA ARG A 102 32.85 -5.80 15.50
C ARG A 102 34.08 -4.95 15.84
N LYS A 103 33.94 -3.62 15.77
CA LYS A 103 35.06 -2.72 16.08
C LYS A 103 35.08 -2.30 17.55
N THR A 104 33.87 -2.02 18.10
CA THR A 104 33.76 -1.54 19.49
C THR A 104 33.41 -2.64 20.48
N GLY A 105 32.92 -3.79 20.02
CA GLY A 105 32.40 -4.85 20.89
C GLY A 105 31.03 -4.52 21.50
N GLU A 106 30.43 -3.40 21.16
CA GLU A 106 29.14 -2.97 21.69
C GLU A 106 27.98 -3.67 21.03
N LEU A 107 26.97 -4.05 21.82
CA LEU A 107 25.71 -4.60 21.33
C LEU A 107 24.74 -3.44 21.01
N THR A 108 24.45 -3.24 19.74
CA THR A 108 23.49 -2.22 19.27
C THR A 108 22.17 -2.88 18.89
N SER A 109 21.06 -2.29 19.34
CA SER A 109 19.70 -2.72 19.00
C SER A 109 19.12 -1.82 17.91
N ARG A 110 18.58 -2.41 16.84
CA ARG A 110 17.99 -1.65 15.74
C ARG A 110 16.66 -2.25 15.28
N LYS A 111 15.69 -1.35 14.98
CA LYS A 111 14.42 -1.72 14.38
C LYS A 111 14.57 -1.92 12.87
N TYR A 112 14.03 -3.01 12.35
CA TYR A 112 13.97 -3.35 10.92
C TYR A 112 12.53 -3.54 10.50
N ASN A 113 12.17 -3.03 9.32
CA ASN A 113 10.86 -3.26 8.74
C ASN A 113 10.60 -4.77 8.58
N ARG A 114 9.36 -5.18 8.75
CA ARG A 114 8.85 -6.51 8.43
C ARG A 114 7.51 -6.40 7.72
N ALA A 115 7.03 -7.48 7.13
CA ALA A 115 5.66 -7.54 6.64
C ALA A 115 4.66 -7.52 7.83
N PRO A 116 3.48 -6.90 7.66
CA PRO A 116 2.40 -6.99 8.63
C PRO A 116 1.88 -8.43 8.73
N ASN A 117 1.49 -8.85 9.92
CA ASN A 117 0.88 -10.15 10.15
C ASN A 117 -0.67 -10.09 9.97
N LYS A 118 -1.31 -11.27 10.02
CA LYS A 118 -2.77 -11.37 9.83
C LYS A 118 -3.58 -10.53 10.83
N LYS A 119 -3.18 -10.48 12.09
CA LYS A 119 -3.91 -9.71 13.13
C LYS A 119 -3.80 -8.22 12.87
N GLU A 120 -2.61 -7.75 12.47
CA GLU A 120 -2.37 -6.36 12.09
C GLU A 120 -3.19 -5.95 10.86
N LEU A 121 -3.24 -6.79 9.83
CA LEU A 121 -4.05 -6.55 8.64
C LEU A 121 -5.55 -6.50 8.97
N LEU A 122 -6.04 -7.40 9.84
CA LEU A 122 -7.45 -7.39 10.29
C LEU A 122 -7.78 -6.13 11.10
N ALA A 123 -6.87 -5.67 11.96
CA ALA A 123 -7.09 -4.46 12.76
C ALA A 123 -7.33 -3.21 11.90
N HIS A 124 -6.63 -3.11 10.75
CA HIS A 124 -6.73 -1.98 9.82
C HIS A 124 -7.64 -2.24 8.60
N ALA A 125 -8.22 -3.44 8.49
CA ALA A 125 -9.09 -3.80 7.36
C ALA A 125 -10.27 -2.84 7.15
N PRO A 126 -10.95 -2.31 8.19
CA PRO A 126 -12.03 -1.36 7.99
C PRO A 126 -11.62 -0.09 7.24
N LEU A 127 -10.36 0.32 7.35
CA LEU A 127 -9.87 1.56 6.73
C LEU A 127 -9.78 1.44 5.21
N ILE A 128 -9.17 0.36 4.71
CA ILE A 128 -9.03 0.14 3.27
C ILE A 128 -10.37 -0.20 2.64
N ASP A 129 -11.24 -0.93 3.33
CA ASP A 129 -12.58 -1.24 2.85
C ASP A 129 -13.41 0.03 2.70
N TYR A 130 -13.35 0.93 3.68
CA TYR A 130 -14.00 2.24 3.62
C TYR A 130 -13.45 3.10 2.48
N GLU A 131 -12.13 3.16 2.29
CA GLU A 131 -11.53 3.95 1.21
C GLU A 131 -11.94 3.43 -0.17
N ILE A 132 -11.94 2.12 -0.39
CA ILE A 132 -12.38 1.53 -1.65
C ILE A 132 -13.87 1.82 -1.90
N ASP A 133 -14.70 1.72 -0.85
CA ASP A 133 -16.13 2.00 -0.92
C ASP A 133 -16.42 3.47 -1.25
N GLN A 134 -15.71 4.40 -0.61
CA GLN A 134 -15.93 5.83 -0.83
C GLN A 134 -15.37 6.34 -2.17
N ILE A 135 -14.23 5.81 -2.61
CA ILE A 135 -13.56 6.24 -3.84
C ILE A 135 -14.12 5.55 -5.08
N GLN A 136 -14.59 4.31 -4.94
CA GLN A 136 -15.08 3.51 -6.06
C GLN A 136 -14.13 3.54 -7.27
N PRO A 137 -12.84 3.17 -7.09
CA PRO A 137 -11.83 3.38 -8.10
C PRO A 137 -12.13 2.59 -9.38
N THR A 138 -11.85 3.21 -10.52
CA THR A 138 -11.93 2.54 -11.82
C THR A 138 -10.94 1.40 -11.94
N PHE A 139 -9.71 1.64 -11.49
CA PHE A 139 -8.63 0.67 -11.45
C PHE A 139 -7.97 0.66 -10.08
N ILE A 140 -7.55 -0.51 -9.63
CA ILE A 140 -6.73 -0.70 -8.45
C ILE A 140 -5.38 -1.28 -8.88
N LEU A 141 -4.31 -0.49 -8.75
CA LEU A 141 -2.94 -0.94 -8.96
C LEU A 141 -2.40 -1.46 -7.63
N THR A 142 -2.14 -2.77 -7.51
CA THR A 142 -1.49 -3.32 -6.31
C THR A 142 0.00 -3.46 -6.53
N MET A 143 0.79 -3.00 -5.56
CA MET A 143 2.25 -3.11 -5.58
C MET A 143 2.75 -4.04 -4.48
N GLY A 144 3.16 -5.25 -4.88
CA GLY A 144 3.62 -6.30 -3.97
C GLY A 144 2.52 -7.28 -3.54
N ASN A 145 2.91 -8.25 -2.70
CA ASN A 145 2.02 -9.33 -2.30
C ASN A 145 0.96 -8.89 -1.28
N ILE A 146 1.29 -8.00 -0.35
CA ILE A 146 0.40 -7.67 0.78
C ILE A 146 -0.89 -7.00 0.28
N GLY A 147 -0.78 -6.00 -0.60
CA GLY A 147 -1.94 -5.35 -1.22
C GLY A 147 -2.76 -6.33 -2.07
N LEU A 148 -2.09 -7.10 -2.92
CA LEU A 148 -2.72 -8.10 -3.77
C LEU A 148 -3.49 -9.15 -2.95
N GLN A 149 -2.85 -9.73 -1.94
CA GLN A 149 -3.44 -10.78 -1.11
C GLN A 149 -4.54 -10.26 -0.19
N ARG A 150 -4.48 -8.99 0.22
CA ARG A 150 -5.58 -8.36 0.95
C ARG A 150 -6.86 -8.31 0.12
N LEU A 151 -6.73 -8.11 -1.18
CA LEU A 151 -7.90 -8.04 -2.09
C LEU A 151 -8.31 -9.40 -2.64
N LEU A 152 -7.36 -10.24 -3.07
CA LEU A 152 -7.64 -11.46 -3.83
C LEU A 152 -7.32 -12.77 -3.09
N GLY A 153 -6.99 -12.68 -1.81
CA GLY A 153 -6.69 -13.85 -0.98
C GLY A 153 -5.22 -14.28 -1.01
N LYS A 154 -4.84 -15.03 0.02
CA LYS A 154 -3.45 -15.43 0.32
C LYS A 154 -2.77 -16.27 -0.77
N ASP A 155 -3.55 -16.94 -1.61
CA ASP A 155 -3.03 -17.85 -2.62
C ASP A 155 -2.58 -17.12 -3.90
N LYS A 156 -2.99 -15.85 -4.06
CA LYS A 156 -2.52 -15.00 -5.16
C LYS A 156 -1.12 -14.47 -4.87
N LYS A 157 -0.20 -14.66 -5.82
CA LYS A 157 1.19 -14.21 -5.72
C LYS A 157 1.53 -13.30 -6.87
N VAL A 158 2.10 -12.14 -6.59
CA VAL A 158 2.46 -11.13 -7.60
C VAL A 158 3.34 -11.73 -8.71
N GLY A 159 4.26 -12.63 -8.38
CA GLY A 159 5.12 -13.28 -9.37
C GLY A 159 4.39 -14.18 -10.38
N GLN A 160 3.12 -14.50 -10.15
CA GLN A 160 2.30 -15.33 -11.04
C GLN A 160 1.32 -14.51 -11.89
N VAL A 161 0.90 -13.33 -11.37
CA VAL A 161 -0.19 -12.54 -11.96
C VAL A 161 0.17 -11.07 -12.25
N HIS A 162 1.47 -10.70 -12.12
CA HIS A 162 1.88 -9.34 -12.45
C HIS A 162 1.65 -9.02 -13.93
N GLY A 163 1.27 -7.79 -14.23
CA GLY A 163 1.02 -7.34 -15.60
C GLY A 163 -0.32 -7.80 -16.19
N GLU A 164 -1.17 -8.48 -15.43
CA GLU A 164 -2.49 -8.94 -15.87
C GLU A 164 -3.61 -8.05 -15.30
N LEU A 165 -4.61 -7.71 -16.13
CA LEU A 165 -5.85 -7.09 -15.66
C LEU A 165 -6.78 -8.19 -15.12
N ILE A 166 -7.05 -8.15 -13.83
CA ILE A 166 -7.94 -9.09 -13.15
C ILE A 166 -9.25 -8.40 -12.82
N ILE A 167 -10.36 -8.88 -13.36
CA ILE A 167 -11.72 -8.46 -12.98
C ILE A 167 -12.25 -9.49 -11.98
N SER A 168 -12.50 -9.07 -10.74
CA SER A 168 -12.87 -9.98 -9.67
C SER A 168 -13.56 -9.26 -8.51
N PRO A 169 -14.44 -9.94 -7.76
CA PRO A 169 -14.77 -9.53 -6.40
C PRO A 169 -13.49 -9.41 -5.56
N ILE A 170 -13.54 -8.59 -4.53
CA ILE A 170 -12.44 -8.43 -3.58
C ILE A 170 -12.86 -8.85 -2.17
N LEU A 171 -11.89 -9.20 -1.36
CA LEU A 171 -12.12 -9.47 0.05
C LEU A 171 -12.39 -8.16 0.80
N LYS A 172 -13.45 -8.14 1.60
CA LYS A 172 -13.76 -7.10 2.59
C LYS A 172 -13.95 -7.74 3.96
N LEU A 173 -13.82 -6.95 5.02
CA LEU A 173 -14.08 -7.42 6.39
C LEU A 173 -15.55 -7.80 6.52
N LYS A 174 -15.84 -8.89 7.23
CA LYS A 174 -17.22 -9.31 7.54
C LYS A 174 -17.94 -8.28 8.43
N ASN A 175 -19.18 -7.96 8.09
CA ASN A 175 -19.97 -6.95 8.80
C ASN A 175 -20.41 -7.37 10.22
N ASN A 176 -20.32 -8.66 10.56
CA ASN A 176 -20.80 -9.22 11.83
C ASN A 176 -19.79 -9.16 12.98
N GLY A 177 -18.69 -8.44 12.82
CA GLY A 177 -17.63 -8.33 13.85
C GLY A 177 -16.84 -9.62 14.09
N LEU A 178 -17.13 -10.71 13.36
CA LEU A 178 -16.36 -11.94 13.40
C LEU A 178 -15.07 -11.79 12.61
N ASP A 179 -14.01 -12.43 13.09
CA ASP A 179 -12.71 -12.43 12.42
C ASP A 179 -12.80 -13.03 11.00
N GLY A 180 -12.35 -12.28 10.02
CA GLY A 180 -12.19 -12.78 8.65
C GLY A 180 -12.76 -11.89 7.58
N TYR A 181 -12.66 -12.38 6.37
CA TYR A 181 -13.07 -11.68 5.15
C TYR A 181 -14.20 -12.43 4.45
N GLU A 182 -14.99 -11.68 3.68
CA GLU A 182 -15.96 -12.17 2.71
C GLU A 182 -15.71 -11.49 1.37
N TRP A 183 -16.21 -12.08 0.29
CA TRP A 183 -16.12 -11.49 -1.05
C TRP A 183 -17.19 -10.40 -1.23
N THR A 184 -16.84 -9.33 -1.94
CA THR A 184 -17.80 -8.33 -2.38
C THR A 184 -18.70 -8.92 -3.48
N GLU A 185 -19.93 -8.39 -3.61
CA GLU A 185 -20.78 -8.69 -4.77
C GLU A 185 -20.27 -8.00 -6.05
N LYS A 186 -19.75 -6.78 -5.88
CA LYS A 186 -19.17 -5.98 -6.95
C LYS A 186 -17.79 -6.50 -7.34
N GLU A 187 -17.51 -6.53 -8.64
CA GLU A 187 -16.19 -6.77 -9.20
C GLU A 187 -15.39 -5.47 -9.35
N TYR A 188 -14.08 -5.60 -9.24
CA TYR A 188 -13.11 -4.53 -9.37
C TYR A 188 -12.06 -4.89 -10.42
N ALA A 189 -11.53 -3.87 -11.09
CA ALA A 189 -10.42 -4.01 -12.04
C ALA A 189 -9.09 -3.86 -11.29
N ILE A 190 -8.41 -4.97 -11.02
CA ILE A 190 -7.16 -5.02 -10.27
C ILE A 190 -6.00 -5.29 -11.23
N PHE A 191 -4.94 -4.51 -11.12
CA PHE A 191 -3.72 -4.69 -11.90
C PHE A 191 -2.53 -4.88 -10.96
N PRO A 192 -2.01 -6.10 -10.79
CA PRO A 192 -0.88 -6.36 -9.91
C PRO A 192 0.46 -6.06 -10.57
N THR A 193 1.40 -5.49 -9.80
CA THR A 193 2.81 -5.43 -10.14
C THR A 193 3.69 -5.56 -8.91
N PHE A 194 5.00 -5.67 -9.09
CA PHE A 194 5.94 -5.80 -7.97
C PHE A 194 6.06 -4.49 -7.19
N HIS A 195 6.37 -4.61 -5.90
CA HIS A 195 6.64 -3.45 -5.05
C HIS A 195 7.94 -2.75 -5.52
N PRO A 196 7.99 -1.40 -5.57
CA PRO A 196 9.18 -0.68 -6.03
C PRO A 196 10.47 -1.06 -5.30
N ALA A 197 10.39 -1.36 -4.00
CA ALA A 197 11.56 -1.77 -3.23
C ALA A 197 12.15 -3.13 -3.65
N SER A 198 11.42 -3.95 -4.40
CA SER A 198 11.91 -5.26 -4.85
C SER A 198 13.11 -5.17 -5.78
N ILE A 199 13.25 -4.06 -6.53
CA ILE A 199 14.39 -3.81 -7.42
C ILE A 199 15.72 -3.68 -6.66
N PHE A 200 15.69 -3.32 -5.38
CA PHE A 200 16.90 -3.22 -4.55
C PHE A 200 17.52 -4.59 -4.21
N TYR A 201 16.71 -5.64 -4.31
CA TYR A 201 17.11 -7.03 -4.07
C TYR A 201 17.29 -7.81 -5.37
N ASN A 202 16.50 -7.49 -6.39
CA ASN A 202 16.57 -8.10 -7.71
C ASN A 202 16.35 -7.04 -8.81
N ARG A 203 17.43 -6.59 -9.43
CA ARG A 203 17.38 -5.53 -10.46
C ARG A 203 16.61 -5.92 -11.72
N GLN A 204 16.51 -7.22 -12.04
CA GLN A 204 15.74 -7.70 -13.20
C GLN A 204 14.24 -7.40 -13.07
N LEU A 205 13.73 -7.21 -11.85
CA LEU A 205 12.35 -6.83 -11.64
C LEU A 205 12.01 -5.43 -12.15
N ASN A 206 13.00 -4.57 -12.34
CA ASN A 206 12.78 -3.23 -12.89
C ASN A 206 12.17 -3.29 -14.31
N GLU A 207 12.73 -4.13 -15.19
CA GLU A 207 12.21 -4.30 -16.56
C GLU A 207 10.77 -4.87 -16.53
N LYS A 208 10.51 -5.83 -15.65
CA LYS A 208 9.16 -6.38 -15.48
C LYS A 208 8.15 -5.33 -15.03
N ILE A 209 8.50 -4.54 -14.00
CA ILE A 209 7.64 -3.45 -13.52
C ILE A 209 7.37 -2.44 -14.63
N GLN A 210 8.40 -2.04 -15.38
CA GLN A 210 8.22 -1.10 -16.47
C GLN A 210 7.29 -1.66 -17.57
N ALA A 211 7.45 -2.93 -17.93
CA ALA A 211 6.56 -3.58 -18.90
C ALA A 211 5.11 -3.64 -18.39
N ASP A 212 4.89 -4.02 -17.12
CA ASP A 212 3.57 -4.01 -16.49
C ASP A 212 2.95 -2.61 -16.53
N LEU A 213 3.71 -1.58 -16.17
CA LEU A 213 3.22 -0.20 -16.12
C LEU A 213 2.90 0.37 -17.51
N LEU A 214 3.63 -0.02 -18.56
CA LEU A 214 3.28 0.34 -19.93
C LEU A 214 1.96 -0.28 -20.39
N LEU A 215 1.68 -1.52 -19.96
CA LEU A 215 0.36 -2.14 -20.19
C LEU A 215 -0.73 -1.41 -19.42
N PHE A 216 -0.48 -1.11 -18.13
CA PHE A 216 -1.43 -0.38 -17.30
C PHE A 216 -1.73 1.03 -17.82
N LYS A 217 -0.72 1.74 -18.34
CA LYS A 217 -0.88 3.05 -18.98
C LYS A 217 -1.88 3.00 -20.13
N LYS A 218 -1.78 1.99 -21.01
CA LYS A 218 -2.74 1.80 -22.11
C LYS A 218 -4.17 1.62 -21.60
N LEU A 219 -4.37 0.87 -20.48
CA LEU A 219 -5.68 0.67 -19.87
C LEU A 219 -6.27 1.99 -19.35
N ILE A 220 -5.48 2.82 -18.68
CA ILE A 220 -5.93 4.12 -18.17
C ILE A 220 -6.32 5.05 -19.34
N GLN A 221 -5.50 5.12 -20.38
CA GLN A 221 -5.73 6.00 -21.53
C GLN A 221 -6.99 5.59 -22.33
N SER A 222 -7.16 4.31 -22.61
CA SER A 222 -8.31 3.80 -23.37
C SER A 222 -9.67 4.07 -22.71
N LYS A 223 -9.69 4.34 -21.40
CA LYS A 223 -10.94 4.68 -20.68
C LYS A 223 -11.24 6.18 -20.70
N ASN A 224 -10.24 7.05 -20.83
CA ASN A 224 -10.43 8.49 -20.90
C ASN A 224 -10.97 8.94 -22.28
N GLU A 225 -10.90 8.05 -23.28
CA GLU A 225 -11.40 8.30 -24.65
C GLU A 225 -12.86 7.86 -24.87
N ARG A 226 -13.51 7.28 -23.85
CA ARG A 226 -14.93 6.84 -23.86
C ARG A 226 -15.79 7.72 -22.94
#